data_bd2ee0370eb9faea333a1acbb83ad0e8
#
_entry.id   bd2ee0370eb9faea333a1acbb83ad0e8
#
_cell.length_a   1.000
_cell.length_b   1.000
_cell.length_c   1.000
_cell.angle_alpha   90.00
_cell.angle_beta   90.00
_cell.angle_gamma   90.00
#
_symmetry.space_group_name_H-M   'P 1'
#
loop_
_entity.id
_entity.type
_entity.pdbx_description
1 polymer ?
#
loop_
_entity_poly.entity_id
_entity_poly.type
_entity_poly.pdbx_seq_one_letter_code
_entity_poly.pdbx_strand_id
1 'polypeptide(L)'
;MAVEVALAMLQRDGRWLMQLRDEIPTIVAPGCWGLFGGHLDPGETPEQAVRRELLEEISWQPSELQLVMVHHIQRRTAHVFRAQLSVPLEQLQLLEGQDMALVSDEELLTGSIWSSRHSNCRPLADGLLEVMQEVLRG
;
A
#
# COMPACT_ATOMS: atom_id res chain seq x y z
N MET A 1 -2.11 6.93 -22.39
CA MET A 1 -2.07 7.94 -21.33
C MET A 1 -1.29 7.44 -20.14
N ALA A 2 -0.48 8.30 -19.55
CA ALA A 2 0.25 7.97 -18.34
C ALA A 2 -0.71 7.97 -17.15
N VAL A 3 -0.56 6.98 -16.27
CA VAL A 3 -1.34 6.86 -15.04
C VAL A 3 -0.42 7.15 -13.86
N GLU A 4 -0.83 8.03 -12.97
CA GLU A 4 -0.07 8.32 -11.76
C GLU A 4 -0.82 7.85 -10.52
N VAL A 5 -0.11 7.15 -9.65
CA VAL A 5 -0.63 6.68 -8.37
C VAL A 5 0.31 7.10 -7.24
N ALA A 6 -0.24 7.26 -6.05
CA ALA A 6 0.52 7.55 -4.85
C ALA A 6 0.23 6.45 -3.83
N LEU A 7 1.29 5.85 -3.30
CA LEU A 7 1.21 4.68 -2.43
C LEU A 7 1.93 4.97 -1.11
N ALA A 8 1.45 4.37 -0.03
CA ALA A 8 2.00 4.59 1.30
C ALA A 8 2.57 3.31 1.90
N MET A 9 3.84 3.37 2.29
CA MET A 9 4.50 2.36 3.10
C MET A 9 4.43 2.82 4.56
N LEU A 10 3.47 2.28 5.29
CA LEU A 10 3.26 2.64 6.69
C LEU A 10 3.94 1.63 7.60
N GLN A 11 4.85 2.11 8.45
CA GLN A 11 5.68 1.26 9.30
C GLN A 11 5.30 1.41 10.78
N ARG A 12 5.19 0.26 11.45
CA ARG A 12 4.99 0.20 12.90
C ARG A 12 5.75 -1.00 13.46
N ASP A 13 6.58 -0.76 14.45
CA ASP A 13 7.37 -1.82 15.12
C ASP A 13 8.16 -2.68 14.13
N GLY A 14 8.78 -2.03 13.15
CA GLY A 14 9.59 -2.72 12.14
C GLY A 14 8.79 -3.50 11.10
N ARG A 15 7.48 -3.34 11.08
CA ARG A 15 6.59 -4.04 10.15
C ARG A 15 5.83 -3.05 9.27
N TRP A 16 5.34 -3.54 8.14
CA TRP A 16 4.67 -2.73 7.14
C TRP A 16 3.19 -3.07 7.07
N LEU A 17 2.34 -2.04 7.01
CA LEU A 17 0.90 -2.23 6.88
C LEU A 17 0.56 -2.54 5.42
N MET A 18 -0.07 -3.69 5.21
CA MET A 18 -0.50 -4.14 3.89
C MET A 18 -2.01 -4.31 3.85
N GLN A 19 -2.59 -4.06 2.68
CA GLN A 19 -4.02 -4.22 2.40
C GLN A 19 -4.23 -5.43 1.51
N LEU A 20 -5.12 -6.33 1.90
CA LEU A 20 -5.59 -7.38 0.99
C LEU A 20 -6.74 -6.79 0.17
N ARG A 21 -6.53 -6.65 -1.13
CA ARG A 21 -7.48 -6.02 -2.04
C ARG A 21 -8.73 -6.89 -2.20
N ASP A 22 -9.87 -6.23 -2.48
CA ASP A 22 -11.12 -6.93 -2.73
C ASP A 22 -11.02 -7.85 -3.95
N GLU A 23 -11.78 -8.94 -3.95
CA GLU A 23 -11.81 -9.88 -5.08
C GLU A 23 -12.87 -9.46 -6.10
N ILE A 24 -12.77 -8.23 -6.58
CA ILE A 24 -13.66 -7.68 -7.61
C ILE A 24 -12.92 -7.72 -8.94
N PRO A 25 -13.42 -8.44 -9.96
CA PRO A 25 -12.68 -8.60 -11.22
C PRO A 25 -12.36 -7.30 -11.95
N THR A 26 -13.08 -6.24 -11.66
CA THR A 26 -12.93 -4.95 -12.35
C THR A 26 -11.84 -4.05 -11.77
N ILE A 27 -11.27 -4.39 -10.60
CA ILE A 27 -10.19 -3.60 -10.01
C ILE A 27 -8.82 -4.17 -10.36
N VAL A 28 -7.76 -3.37 -10.14
CA VAL A 28 -6.37 -3.80 -10.34
C VAL A 28 -5.98 -4.77 -9.22
N ALA A 29 -5.30 -5.87 -9.59
CA ALA A 29 -4.77 -6.86 -8.65
C ALA A 29 -5.79 -7.36 -7.63
N PRO A 30 -6.95 -7.90 -8.06
CA PRO A 30 -7.96 -8.37 -7.12
C PRO A 30 -7.45 -9.54 -6.27
N GLY A 31 -7.77 -9.53 -4.98
CA GLY A 31 -7.40 -10.60 -4.07
C GLY A 31 -5.90 -10.68 -3.74
N CYS A 32 -5.12 -9.67 -4.12
CA CYS A 32 -3.68 -9.61 -3.83
C CYS A 32 -3.39 -8.61 -2.72
N TRP A 33 -2.25 -8.77 -2.05
CA TRP A 33 -1.78 -7.80 -1.07
C TRP A 33 -1.13 -6.60 -1.76
N GLY A 34 -1.45 -5.40 -1.30
CA GLY A 34 -0.92 -4.17 -1.83
C GLY A 34 -0.70 -3.13 -0.76
N LEU A 35 -0.14 -1.98 -1.18
CA LEU A 35 -0.04 -0.81 -0.32
C LEU A 35 -1.34 -0.01 -0.41
N PHE A 36 -1.65 0.73 0.64
CA PHE A 36 -2.73 1.71 0.58
C PHE A 36 -2.33 2.87 -0.34
N GLY A 37 -3.31 3.49 -0.96
CA GLY A 37 -3.11 4.58 -1.88
C GLY A 37 -4.01 4.44 -3.11
N GLY A 38 -3.75 5.24 -4.13
CA GLY A 38 -4.56 5.20 -5.34
C GLY A 38 -4.17 6.27 -6.34
N HIS A 39 -5.02 6.46 -7.32
CA HIS A 39 -4.80 7.40 -8.43
C HIS A 39 -4.85 8.85 -7.96
N LEU A 40 -4.02 9.70 -8.57
CA LEU A 40 -4.12 11.14 -8.40
C LEU A 40 -5.37 11.66 -9.10
N ASP A 41 -6.10 12.53 -8.41
CA ASP A 41 -7.18 13.29 -9.05
C ASP A 41 -6.57 14.45 -9.85
N PRO A 42 -7.28 14.99 -10.85
CA PRO A 42 -6.77 16.13 -11.62
C PRO A 42 -6.39 17.30 -10.71
N GLY A 43 -5.16 17.81 -10.90
CA GLY A 43 -4.65 18.94 -10.13
C GLY A 43 -4.09 18.58 -8.76
N GLU A 44 -4.15 17.33 -8.38
CA GLU A 44 -3.64 16.84 -7.10
C GLU A 44 -2.15 16.55 -7.17
N THR A 45 -1.40 16.91 -6.12
CA THR A 45 -0.01 16.45 -5.99
C THR A 45 -0.02 15.01 -5.47
N PRO A 46 1.08 14.25 -5.66
CA PRO A 46 1.18 12.90 -5.09
C PRO A 46 0.95 12.85 -3.58
N GLU A 47 1.50 13.82 -2.82
CA GLU A 47 1.29 13.85 -1.38
C GLU A 47 -0.17 14.11 -1.03
N GLN A 48 -0.84 15.01 -1.72
CA GLN A 48 -2.27 15.26 -1.51
C GLN A 48 -3.09 14.00 -1.79
N ALA A 49 -2.75 13.30 -2.85
CA ALA A 49 -3.45 12.08 -3.24
C ALA A 49 -3.31 10.98 -2.19
N VAL A 50 -2.10 10.72 -1.70
CA VAL A 50 -1.89 9.66 -0.72
C VAL A 50 -2.58 9.98 0.60
N ARG A 51 -2.59 11.25 1.01
CA ARG A 51 -3.30 11.67 2.23
C ARG A 51 -4.81 11.46 2.10
N ARG A 52 -5.36 11.85 0.97
CA ARG A 52 -6.80 11.66 0.68
C ARG A 52 -7.16 10.19 0.66
N GLU A 53 -6.38 9.39 -0.06
CA GLU A 53 -6.63 7.94 -0.17
C GLU A 53 -6.56 7.25 1.19
N LEU A 54 -5.60 7.61 2.04
CA LEU A 54 -5.51 7.03 3.39
C LEU A 54 -6.74 7.36 4.23
N LEU A 55 -7.23 8.59 4.16
CA LEU A 55 -8.47 8.94 4.86
C LEU A 55 -9.66 8.14 4.35
N GLU A 56 -9.74 7.91 3.04
CA GLU A 56 -10.83 7.14 2.44
C GLU A 56 -10.74 5.65 2.78
N GLU A 57 -9.53 5.10 2.87
CA GLU A 57 -9.31 3.66 3.00
C GLU A 57 -9.21 3.18 4.45
N ILE A 58 -8.58 3.97 5.32
CA ILE A 58 -8.37 3.57 6.73
C ILE A 58 -8.75 4.65 7.75
N SER A 59 -9.34 5.74 7.30
CA SER A 59 -9.82 6.84 8.16
C SER A 59 -8.72 7.44 9.03
N TRP A 60 -7.49 7.51 8.52
CA TRP A 60 -6.32 8.01 9.23
C TRP A 60 -5.27 8.50 8.23
N GLN A 61 -4.49 9.51 8.62
CA GLN A 61 -3.33 9.91 7.84
C GLN A 61 -2.16 10.27 8.76
N PRO A 62 -0.91 10.09 8.29
CA PRO A 62 0.25 10.45 9.07
C PRO A 62 0.46 11.96 9.10
N SER A 63 1.16 12.44 10.14
CA SER A 63 1.55 13.86 10.22
C SER A 63 2.62 14.17 9.19
N GLU A 64 3.56 13.26 8.97
CA GLU A 64 4.67 13.44 8.03
C GLU A 64 4.75 12.28 7.05
N LEU A 65 5.07 12.62 5.80
CA LEU A 65 5.29 11.67 4.72
C LEU A 65 6.62 11.98 4.05
N GLN A 66 7.38 10.94 3.72
CA GLN A 66 8.63 11.07 2.99
C GLN A 66 8.52 10.33 1.67
N LEU A 67 8.76 11.03 0.55
CA LEU A 67 8.84 10.37 -0.75
C LEU A 67 10.13 9.55 -0.81
N VAL A 68 10.01 8.24 -0.99
CA VAL A 68 11.18 7.35 -1.02
C VAL A 68 11.50 6.81 -2.40
N MET A 69 10.55 6.84 -3.32
CA MET A 69 10.75 6.31 -4.65
C MET A 69 9.70 6.85 -5.62
N VAL A 70 10.13 7.06 -6.86
CA VAL A 70 9.22 7.24 -8.00
C VAL A 70 9.54 6.10 -8.96
N HIS A 71 8.58 5.20 -9.13
CA HIS A 71 8.77 3.98 -9.91
C HIS A 71 7.97 4.04 -11.20
N HIS A 72 8.68 3.88 -12.32
CA HIS A 72 8.05 3.91 -13.65
C HIS A 72 7.99 2.51 -14.22
N ILE A 73 6.81 2.03 -14.52
CA ILE A 73 6.59 0.78 -15.23
C ILE A 73 5.56 1.02 -16.32
N GLN A 74 5.94 0.78 -17.57
CA GLN A 74 5.07 0.97 -18.72
C GLN A 74 4.48 2.40 -18.72
N ARG A 75 3.16 2.53 -18.58
CA ARG A 75 2.47 3.83 -18.56
C ARG A 75 2.06 4.25 -17.16
N ARG A 76 2.64 3.63 -16.15
CA ARG A 76 2.29 3.89 -14.76
C ARG A 76 3.48 4.47 -14.01
N THR A 77 3.24 5.56 -13.29
CA THR A 77 4.21 6.16 -12.38
C THR A 77 3.66 6.02 -10.96
N ALA A 78 4.39 5.34 -10.10
CA ALA A 78 4.03 5.19 -8.69
C ALA A 78 4.93 6.05 -7.82
N HIS A 79 4.32 6.97 -7.08
CA HIS A 79 5.00 7.81 -6.10
C HIS A 79 4.85 7.11 -4.75
N VAL A 80 5.96 6.55 -4.24
CA VAL A 80 5.94 5.74 -3.03
C VAL A 80 6.42 6.58 -1.85
N PHE A 81 5.56 6.72 -0.86
CA PHE A 81 5.84 7.46 0.36
C PHE A 81 6.02 6.50 1.53
N ARG A 82 6.84 6.92 2.48
CA ARG A 82 7.04 6.22 3.73
C ARG A 82 6.57 7.10 4.87
N ALA A 83 5.92 6.49 5.85
CA ALA A 83 5.49 7.19 7.05
C ALA A 83 5.41 6.24 8.23
N GLN A 84 5.45 6.81 9.43
CA GLN A 84 5.26 6.07 10.65
C GLN A 84 3.76 5.91 10.91
N LEU A 85 3.32 4.69 11.14
CA LEU A 85 1.97 4.42 11.63
C LEU A 85 1.99 4.63 13.14
N SER A 86 1.52 5.78 13.58
CA SER A 86 1.63 6.20 14.98
C SER A 86 0.52 5.67 15.87
N VAL A 87 -0.42 4.92 15.32
CA VAL A 87 -1.55 4.35 16.07
C VAL A 87 -1.59 2.84 15.87
N PRO A 88 -2.12 2.08 16.83
CA PRO A 88 -2.30 0.64 16.63
C PRO A 88 -3.41 0.36 15.62
N LEU A 89 -3.41 -0.85 15.03
CA LEU A 89 -4.37 -1.23 14.01
C LEU A 89 -5.83 -1.08 14.48
N GLU A 90 -6.08 -1.28 15.77
CA GLU A 90 -7.42 -1.19 16.34
C GLU A 90 -8.03 0.20 16.22
N GLN A 91 -7.19 1.23 16.03
CA GLN A 91 -7.67 2.60 15.84
C GLN A 91 -7.93 2.94 14.36
N LEU A 92 -7.58 2.05 13.46
CA LEU A 92 -7.88 2.21 12.04
C LEU A 92 -9.25 1.61 11.72
N GLN A 93 -9.88 2.15 10.67
CA GLN A 93 -11.12 1.58 10.13
C GLN A 93 -10.83 1.12 8.72
N LEU A 94 -10.89 -0.18 8.47
CA LEU A 94 -10.69 -0.72 7.13
C LEU A 94 -11.96 -0.45 6.31
N LEU A 95 -11.93 0.59 5.50
CA LEU A 95 -13.07 1.03 4.70
C LEU A 95 -13.00 0.53 3.25
N GLU A 96 -11.84 0.04 2.82
CA GLU A 96 -11.63 -0.52 1.50
C GLU A 96 -10.65 -1.68 1.62
N GLY A 97 -10.92 -2.77 0.87
CA GLY A 97 -10.17 -4.00 0.99
C GLY A 97 -10.83 -4.98 1.93
N GLN A 98 -10.38 -6.24 1.89
CA GLN A 98 -11.01 -7.30 2.69
C GLN A 98 -10.22 -7.68 3.94
N ASP A 99 -8.96 -7.22 4.05
CA ASP A 99 -8.11 -7.51 5.20
C ASP A 99 -6.96 -6.50 5.25
N MET A 100 -6.31 -6.35 6.39
CA MET A 100 -5.07 -5.62 6.53
C MET A 100 -4.21 -6.29 7.60
N ALA A 101 -2.90 -6.20 7.44
CA ALA A 101 -1.96 -6.83 8.37
C ALA A 101 -0.64 -6.09 8.39
N LEU A 102 0.03 -6.14 9.54
CA LEU A 102 1.42 -5.71 9.66
C LEU A 102 2.31 -6.90 9.37
N VAL A 103 3.20 -6.75 8.40
CA VAL A 103 4.09 -7.82 7.95
C VAL A 103 5.55 -7.41 8.05
N SER A 104 6.42 -8.37 8.35
CA SER A 104 7.86 -8.14 8.42
C SER A 104 8.46 -8.03 7.02
N ASP A 105 9.69 -7.51 6.94
CA ASP A 105 10.45 -7.50 5.69
C ASP A 105 10.57 -8.91 5.11
N GLU A 106 10.82 -9.90 5.96
CA GLU A 106 10.98 -11.29 5.53
C GLU A 106 9.70 -11.83 4.88
N GLU A 107 8.55 -11.62 5.53
CA GLU A 107 7.26 -12.03 4.98
C GLU A 107 6.97 -11.35 3.64
N LEU A 108 7.25 -10.04 3.59
CA LEU A 108 7.01 -9.24 2.39
C LEU A 108 7.84 -9.76 1.21
N LEU A 109 9.12 -10.07 1.46
CA LEU A 109 10.04 -10.50 0.42
C LEU A 109 9.80 -11.92 -0.08
N THR A 110 8.98 -12.71 0.61
CA THR A 110 8.56 -14.02 0.07
C THR A 110 7.60 -13.86 -1.11
N GLY A 111 6.96 -12.72 -1.24
CA GLY A 111 5.95 -12.49 -2.28
C GLY A 111 4.58 -13.07 -1.97
N SER A 112 4.40 -13.67 -0.78
CA SER A 112 3.15 -14.30 -0.37
C SER A 112 2.92 -14.07 1.11
N ILE A 113 1.75 -13.55 1.46
CA ILE A 113 1.43 -13.15 2.81
C ILE A 113 0.19 -13.88 3.30
N TRP A 114 0.23 -14.36 4.54
CA TRP A 114 -0.89 -15.03 5.20
C TRP A 114 -2.03 -14.05 5.47
N SER A 115 -3.24 -14.43 5.09
CA SER A 115 -4.46 -13.70 5.47
C SER A 115 -5.17 -14.43 6.60
N SER A 116 -5.31 -13.77 7.75
CA SER A 116 -6.04 -14.32 8.89
C SER A 116 -7.54 -14.47 8.56
N ARG A 117 -8.06 -13.57 7.75
CA ARG A 117 -9.47 -13.60 7.35
C ARG A 117 -9.79 -14.84 6.52
N HIS A 118 -8.91 -15.22 5.60
CA HIS A 118 -9.16 -16.32 4.66
C HIS A 118 -8.43 -17.60 5.03
N SER A 119 -7.56 -17.56 6.04
CA SER A 119 -6.75 -18.71 6.48
C SER A 119 -5.96 -19.33 5.33
N ASN A 120 -5.39 -18.50 4.48
CA ASN A 120 -4.51 -18.92 3.39
C ASN A 120 -3.52 -17.82 3.05
N CYS A 121 -2.50 -18.18 2.24
CA CYS A 121 -1.56 -17.20 1.72
C CYS A 121 -2.06 -16.61 0.42
N ARG A 122 -1.84 -15.32 0.22
CA ARG A 122 -2.19 -14.58 -0.99
C ARG A 122 -0.96 -13.86 -1.53
N PRO A 123 -0.82 -13.75 -2.84
CA PRO A 123 0.35 -13.10 -3.44
C PRO A 123 0.31 -11.59 -3.30
N LEU A 124 1.47 -10.96 -3.51
CA LEU A 124 1.55 -9.52 -3.69
C LEU A 124 1.02 -9.12 -5.06
N ALA A 125 0.52 -7.91 -5.18
CA ALA A 125 0.14 -7.33 -6.47
C ALA A 125 1.36 -7.30 -7.40
N ASP A 126 1.12 -7.49 -8.70
CA ASP A 126 2.19 -7.48 -9.70
C ASP A 126 3.03 -6.21 -9.63
N GLY A 127 4.36 -6.39 -9.66
CA GLY A 127 5.31 -5.29 -9.59
C GLY A 127 5.61 -4.79 -8.18
N LEU A 128 4.79 -5.12 -7.19
CA LEU A 128 4.99 -4.62 -5.83
C LEU A 128 6.24 -5.21 -5.18
N LEU A 129 6.51 -6.49 -5.41
CA LEU A 129 7.71 -7.13 -4.84
C LEU A 129 8.98 -6.41 -5.28
N GLU A 130 9.07 -6.03 -6.55
CA GLU A 130 10.22 -5.29 -7.08
C GLU A 130 10.38 -3.94 -6.40
N VAL A 131 9.28 -3.22 -6.22
CA VAL A 131 9.27 -1.94 -5.52
C VAL A 131 9.76 -2.10 -4.09
N MET A 132 9.23 -3.10 -3.38
CA MET A 132 9.61 -3.34 -1.99
C MET A 132 11.06 -3.77 -1.86
N GLN A 133 11.55 -4.62 -2.76
CA GLN A 133 12.97 -5.02 -2.78
C GLN A 133 13.87 -3.80 -2.92
N GLU A 134 13.52 -2.87 -3.78
CA GLU A 134 14.32 -1.68 -4.04
C GLU A 134 14.29 -0.71 -2.84
N VAL A 135 13.12 -0.46 -2.27
CA VAL A 135 12.98 0.41 -1.11
C VAL A 135 13.70 -0.17 0.12
N LEU A 136 13.57 -1.47 0.36
CA LEU A 136 14.18 -2.11 1.53
C LEU A 136 15.68 -2.29 1.40
N ARG A 137 16.22 -2.26 0.18
CA ARG A 137 17.66 -2.34 -0.07
C ARG A 137 18.37 -1.02 0.29
N GLY A 138 17.71 0.08 0.05
CA GLY A 138 18.24 1.41 0.34
C GLY A 138 17.89 1.86 1.72
#